data_8c6f451b66995f1688f23d84d5358642
#
_entry.id   8c6f451b66995f1688f23d84d5358642
#
_cell.length_a   1.000
_cell.length_b   1.000
_cell.length_c   1.000
_cell.angle_alpha   90.00
_cell.angle_beta   90.00
_cell.angle_gamma   90.00
#
_symmetry.space_group_name_H-M   'P 1'
#
loop_
_entity.id
_entity.type
_entity.pdbx_description
1 polymer ?
#
loop_
_entity_poly.entity_id
_entity_poly.type
_entity_poly.pdbx_seq_one_letter_code
_entity_poly.pdbx_strand_id
1 'polypeptide(L)'
;KDLYEFNLFKLRVDHIQADPFAPPSKMSVVIDRQQAKFPDSLLNSELKQRAVSDYLTRVFHKQIQSIVAQDKKVSKIQIDSCGQEILERTAVVIKNHQIEARIEVGLPARGRTILGRIARHTLINVLPQIVEHALCYRNINGSQLEQHVELMIDQEEIRQQLVKRDLVAFVANGAILPRKSGVSDLPMNNAIEFKSPKQYEIVMKLSSGKVIKGKIG
;
A
#
# COMPACT_ATOMS: atom_id res chain seq x y z
N LYS A 1 -1.38 25.17 -9.99
CA LYS A 1 -0.83 23.81 -9.68
C LYS A 1 0.41 23.66 -10.52
N ASP A 2 1.56 23.61 -9.86
CA ASP A 2 2.83 23.52 -10.55
C ASP A 2 3.14 22.07 -10.88
N LEU A 3 3.61 21.81 -12.10
CA LEU A 3 3.98 20.51 -12.60
C LEU A 3 5.47 20.51 -12.92
N TYR A 4 6.20 19.57 -12.34
CA TYR A 4 7.63 19.38 -12.57
C TYR A 4 7.87 18.05 -13.27
N GLU A 5 8.63 18.06 -14.33
CA GLU A 5 8.94 16.86 -15.12
C GLU A 5 10.28 16.27 -14.70
N PHE A 6 10.25 14.98 -14.38
CA PHE A 6 11.41 14.12 -14.16
C PHE A 6 11.49 13.07 -15.29
N ASN A 7 12.65 12.47 -15.48
CA ASN A 7 12.82 11.44 -16.52
C ASN A 7 11.82 10.27 -16.43
N LEU A 8 11.41 9.90 -15.21
CA LEU A 8 10.57 8.74 -14.95
C LEU A 8 9.12 9.12 -14.61
N PHE A 9 8.88 10.27 -14.04
CA PHE A 9 7.57 10.67 -13.51
C PHE A 9 7.38 12.18 -13.58
N LYS A 10 6.15 12.62 -13.36
CA LYS A 10 5.79 14.02 -13.16
C LYS A 10 5.43 14.24 -11.70
N LEU A 11 5.93 15.31 -11.10
CA LEU A 11 5.56 15.76 -9.77
C LEU A 11 4.59 16.93 -9.87
N ARG A 12 3.37 16.73 -9.41
CA ARG A 12 2.37 17.80 -9.32
C ARG A 12 2.31 18.29 -7.87
N VAL A 13 2.43 19.58 -7.68
CA VAL A 13 2.24 20.23 -6.38
C VAL A 13 0.78 20.63 -6.25
N ASP A 14 0.04 19.95 -5.38
CA ASP A 14 -1.39 20.16 -5.18
C ASP A 14 -1.64 21.25 -4.12
N HIS A 15 -0.80 21.29 -3.08
CA HIS A 15 -0.84 22.30 -2.02
C HIS A 15 0.56 22.51 -1.45
N ILE A 16 0.95 23.78 -1.22
CA ILE A 16 2.23 24.14 -0.59
C ILE A 16 1.98 24.50 0.88
N GLN A 17 2.83 23.98 1.76
CA GLN A 17 2.86 24.37 3.17
C GLN A 17 3.10 25.86 3.32
N ALA A 18 2.18 26.55 3.97
CA ALA A 18 2.20 28.01 4.09
C ALA A 18 3.28 28.54 5.05
N ASP A 19 3.53 27.80 6.13
CA ASP A 19 4.54 28.11 7.14
C ASP A 19 5.05 26.81 7.81
N PRO A 20 6.14 26.86 8.61
CA PRO A 20 6.74 25.66 9.23
C PRO A 20 5.82 24.86 10.16
N PHE A 21 4.75 25.45 10.66
CA PHE A 21 3.79 24.84 11.59
C PHE A 21 2.49 24.41 10.89
N ALA A 22 2.29 24.84 9.63
CA ALA A 22 1.15 24.43 8.82
C ALA A 22 1.22 22.96 8.42
N PRO A 23 0.10 22.34 8.04
CA PRO A 23 0.08 20.99 7.46
C PRO A 23 1.07 20.87 6.29
N PRO A 24 1.69 19.70 6.10
CA PRO A 24 2.70 19.50 5.06
C PRO A 24 2.15 19.75 3.65
N SER A 25 3.05 20.05 2.73
CA SER A 25 2.72 20.18 1.31
C SER A 25 2.15 18.89 0.76
N LYS A 26 1.06 18.96 -0.02
CA LYS A 26 0.47 17.82 -0.71
C LYS A 26 0.97 17.78 -2.15
N MET A 27 1.48 16.64 -2.54
CA MET A 27 2.07 16.41 -3.86
C MET A 27 1.60 15.09 -4.44
N SER A 28 1.49 15.03 -5.77
CA SER A 28 1.16 13.81 -6.50
C SER A 28 2.30 13.45 -7.44
N VAL A 29 2.84 12.26 -7.27
CA VAL A 29 3.76 11.62 -8.22
C VAL A 29 2.95 10.89 -9.25
N VAL A 30 3.15 11.19 -10.52
CA VAL A 30 2.41 10.58 -11.64
C VAL A 30 3.41 9.90 -12.57
N ILE A 31 3.31 8.59 -12.70
CA ILE A 31 4.13 7.80 -13.63
C ILE A 31 3.24 7.18 -14.72
N ASP A 32 3.69 7.20 -15.97
CA ASP A 32 3.03 6.51 -17.05
C ASP A 32 3.10 4.99 -16.88
N ARG A 33 2.01 4.26 -17.15
CA ARG A 33 1.97 2.80 -17.04
C ARG A 33 3.01 2.12 -17.96
N GLN A 34 3.29 2.71 -19.12
CA GLN A 34 4.31 2.18 -20.03
C GLN A 34 5.72 2.30 -19.44
N GLN A 35 5.98 3.34 -18.64
CA GLN A 35 7.25 3.51 -17.91
C GLN A 35 7.32 2.64 -16.67
N ALA A 36 6.20 2.49 -15.94
CA ALA A 36 6.09 1.64 -14.76
C ALA A 36 6.21 0.14 -15.09
N LYS A 37 5.81 -0.29 -16.30
CA LYS A 37 5.96 -1.64 -16.88
C LYS A 37 5.32 -2.77 -16.06
N PHE A 38 4.21 -2.52 -15.39
CA PHE A 38 3.45 -3.59 -14.76
C PHE A 38 2.77 -4.47 -15.82
N PRO A 39 2.80 -5.81 -15.67
CA PRO A 39 2.09 -6.72 -16.55
C PRO A 39 0.59 -6.43 -16.58
N ASP A 40 -0.02 -6.44 -17.77
CA ASP A 40 -1.47 -6.22 -17.90
C ASP A 40 -2.29 -7.28 -17.17
N SER A 41 -1.76 -8.49 -17.01
CA SER A 41 -2.38 -9.57 -16.24
C SER A 41 -2.64 -9.21 -14.77
N LEU A 42 -1.87 -8.29 -14.20
CA LEU A 42 -2.02 -7.78 -12.83
C LEU A 42 -2.97 -6.57 -12.74
N LEU A 43 -3.36 -5.98 -13.87
CA LEU A 43 -4.12 -4.73 -13.93
C LEU A 43 -5.42 -4.85 -14.73
N ASN A 44 -5.79 -6.05 -15.18
CA ASN A 44 -6.91 -6.29 -16.11
C ASN A 44 -8.29 -6.36 -15.43
N SER A 45 -8.38 -6.13 -14.14
CA SER A 45 -9.66 -6.02 -13.42
C SER A 45 -9.54 -5.02 -12.26
N GLU A 46 -10.66 -4.43 -11.85
CA GLU A 46 -10.71 -3.49 -10.70
C GLU A 46 -10.19 -4.13 -9.41
N LEU A 47 -10.53 -5.41 -9.18
CA LEU A 47 -10.08 -6.15 -8.00
C LEU A 47 -8.55 -6.27 -7.94
N LYS A 48 -7.92 -6.61 -9.08
CA LYS A 48 -6.47 -6.68 -9.19
C LYS A 48 -5.82 -5.29 -9.06
N GLN A 49 -6.38 -4.27 -9.70
CA GLN A 49 -5.91 -2.90 -9.56
C GLN A 49 -5.95 -2.43 -8.11
N ARG A 50 -7.01 -2.78 -7.36
CA ARG A 50 -7.13 -2.52 -5.92
C ARG A 50 -6.03 -3.22 -5.13
N ALA A 51 -5.77 -4.50 -5.39
CA ALA A 51 -4.70 -5.25 -4.73
C ALA A 51 -3.31 -4.66 -5.04
N VAL A 52 -3.03 -4.35 -6.30
CA VAL A 52 -1.77 -3.71 -6.71
C VAL A 52 -1.62 -2.33 -6.07
N SER A 53 -2.67 -1.52 -6.04
CA SER A 53 -2.69 -0.20 -5.38
C SER A 53 -2.32 -0.31 -3.89
N ASP A 54 -2.92 -1.24 -3.16
CA ASP A 54 -2.62 -1.48 -1.75
C ASP A 54 -1.17 -1.96 -1.57
N TYR A 55 -0.70 -2.89 -2.40
CA TYR A 55 0.68 -3.36 -2.37
C TYR A 55 1.70 -2.24 -2.62
N LEU A 56 1.48 -1.43 -3.65
CA LEU A 56 2.37 -0.31 -3.98
C LEU A 56 2.38 0.76 -2.87
N THR A 57 1.26 1.00 -2.22
CA THR A 57 1.19 1.89 -1.05
C THR A 57 2.11 1.39 0.08
N ARG A 58 2.09 0.08 0.37
CA ARG A 58 2.96 -0.55 1.37
C ARG A 58 4.44 -0.46 0.97
N VAL A 59 4.76 -0.74 -0.28
CA VAL A 59 6.14 -0.65 -0.78
C VAL A 59 6.65 0.79 -0.72
N PHE A 60 5.83 1.76 -1.12
CA PHE A 60 6.19 3.17 -1.08
C PHE A 60 6.46 3.64 0.35
N HIS A 61 5.58 3.28 1.28
CA HIS A 61 5.78 3.56 2.71
C HIS A 61 7.08 2.96 3.25
N LYS A 62 7.36 1.70 2.91
CA LYS A 62 8.60 1.01 3.33
C LYS A 62 9.85 1.67 2.74
N GLN A 63 9.81 2.12 1.49
CA GLN A 63 10.93 2.83 0.85
C GLN A 63 11.20 4.17 1.55
N ILE A 64 10.15 4.94 1.87
CA ILE A 64 10.31 6.16 2.66
C ILE A 64 11.01 5.87 3.99
N GLN A 65 10.54 4.88 4.76
CA GLN A 65 11.13 4.53 6.05
C GLN A 65 12.61 4.14 5.92
N SER A 66 12.94 3.31 4.93
CA SER A 66 14.32 2.85 4.69
C SER A 66 15.26 4.02 4.39
N ILE A 67 14.87 4.93 3.53
CA ILE A 67 15.71 6.07 3.13
C ILE A 67 15.84 7.10 4.25
N VAL A 68 14.73 7.43 4.92
CA VAL A 68 14.76 8.38 6.06
C VAL A 68 15.61 7.86 7.23
N ALA A 69 15.64 6.54 7.43
CA ALA A 69 16.51 5.94 8.44
C ALA A 69 18.02 6.10 8.12
N GLN A 70 18.38 6.16 6.83
CA GLN A 70 19.77 6.25 6.36
C GLN A 70 20.25 7.70 6.16
N ASP A 71 19.35 8.60 5.76
CA ASP A 71 19.70 10.00 5.48
C ASP A 71 18.89 10.98 6.35
N LYS A 72 19.55 11.49 7.38
CA LYS A 72 18.98 12.49 8.31
C LYS A 72 18.77 13.87 7.69
N LYS A 73 19.25 14.10 6.46
CA LYS A 73 19.11 15.39 5.73
C LYS A 73 17.92 15.38 4.76
N VAL A 74 16.97 14.49 4.97
CA VAL A 74 15.74 14.38 4.16
C VAL A 74 14.60 15.08 4.88
N SER A 75 13.80 15.83 4.13
CA SER A 75 12.52 16.36 4.61
C SER A 75 11.59 15.20 4.99
N LYS A 76 10.66 15.47 5.89
CA LYS A 76 9.62 14.50 6.23
C LYS A 76 8.76 14.22 4.98
N ILE A 77 8.88 13.01 4.44
CA ILE A 77 7.97 12.49 3.39
C ILE A 77 7.04 11.49 4.06
N GLN A 78 5.76 11.55 3.70
CA GLN A 78 4.74 10.63 4.20
C GLN A 78 3.83 10.18 3.08
N ILE A 79 3.37 8.94 3.18
CA ILE A 79 2.25 8.36 2.45
C ILE A 79 1.40 7.62 3.48
N ASP A 80 0.13 7.40 3.20
CA ASP A 80 -0.74 6.65 4.10
C ASP A 80 -0.12 5.29 4.44
N SER A 81 -0.16 4.91 5.71
CA SER A 81 0.24 3.59 6.16
C SER A 81 -0.94 2.62 6.06
N CYS A 82 -0.67 1.41 5.57
CA CYS A 82 -1.67 0.36 5.49
C CYS A 82 -1.70 -0.47 6.77
N GLY A 83 -2.92 -0.82 7.24
CA GLY A 83 -3.15 -1.85 8.26
C GLY A 83 -3.02 -3.27 7.69
N GLN A 84 -3.59 -4.25 8.39
CA GLN A 84 -3.59 -5.66 7.96
C GLN A 84 -4.48 -5.90 6.74
N GLU A 85 -5.54 -5.12 6.59
CA GLU A 85 -6.54 -5.31 5.55
C GLU A 85 -6.03 -4.83 4.19
N ILE A 86 -6.37 -5.57 3.14
CA ILE A 86 -6.22 -5.13 1.76
C ILE A 86 -7.48 -4.36 1.39
N LEU A 87 -7.34 -3.05 1.25
CA LEU A 87 -8.45 -2.13 0.98
C LEU A 87 -8.17 -1.31 -0.29
N GLU A 88 -9.22 -0.71 -0.82
CA GLU A 88 -9.06 0.34 -1.82
C GLU A 88 -8.37 1.54 -1.19
N ARG A 89 -7.24 1.95 -1.79
CA ARG A 89 -6.43 3.06 -1.29
C ARG A 89 -6.55 4.27 -2.20
N THR A 90 -6.56 5.44 -1.60
CA THR A 90 -6.46 6.70 -2.33
C THR A 90 -5.04 7.23 -2.40
N ALA A 91 -4.12 6.65 -1.61
CA ALA A 91 -2.72 7.03 -1.58
C ALA A 91 -1.98 6.65 -2.85
N VAL A 92 -2.22 5.46 -3.39
CA VAL A 92 -1.78 5.08 -4.73
C VAL A 92 -3.00 4.71 -5.56
N VAL A 93 -3.18 5.35 -6.70
CA VAL A 93 -4.32 5.11 -7.60
C VAL A 93 -3.82 4.67 -8.95
N ILE A 94 -4.37 3.55 -9.45
CA ILE A 94 -4.07 3.04 -10.79
C ILE A 94 -5.18 3.50 -11.74
N LYS A 95 -4.80 4.22 -12.78
CA LYS A 95 -5.69 4.68 -13.86
C LYS A 95 -5.29 4.00 -15.16
N ASN A 96 -6.12 4.17 -16.20
CA ASN A 96 -5.90 3.50 -17.50
C ASN A 96 -4.49 3.70 -18.08
N HIS A 97 -3.92 4.89 -17.93
CA HIS A 97 -2.63 5.25 -18.54
C HIS A 97 -1.53 5.61 -17.52
N GLN A 98 -1.86 5.72 -16.23
CA GLN A 98 -0.93 6.22 -15.22
C GLN A 98 -1.15 5.60 -13.85
N ILE A 99 -0.09 5.61 -13.04
CA ILE A 99 -0.13 5.35 -11.60
C ILE A 99 0.16 6.67 -10.89
N GLU A 100 -0.71 7.05 -9.97
CA GLU A 100 -0.61 8.29 -9.19
C GLU A 100 -0.39 7.93 -7.72
N ALA A 101 0.73 8.39 -7.12
CA ALA A 101 0.97 8.28 -5.69
C ALA A 101 0.85 9.67 -5.04
N ARG A 102 0.03 9.78 -4.01
CA ARG A 102 -0.22 11.01 -3.26
C ARG A 102 0.59 10.99 -1.98
N ILE A 103 1.45 11.97 -1.83
CA ILE A 103 2.40 12.09 -0.74
C ILE A 103 2.27 13.42 -0.03
N GLU A 104 2.70 13.45 1.21
CA GLU A 104 2.88 14.67 1.97
C GLU A 104 4.37 14.93 2.20
N VAL A 105 4.80 16.16 1.98
CA VAL A 105 6.19 16.58 2.15
C VAL A 105 6.24 17.79 3.07
N GLY A 106 6.83 17.59 4.26
CA GLY A 106 7.07 18.68 5.19
C GLY A 106 8.27 19.51 4.73
N LEU A 107 8.09 20.81 4.55
CA LEU A 107 9.20 21.71 4.24
C LEU A 107 10.01 21.99 5.50
N PRO A 108 11.30 21.61 5.55
CA PRO A 108 12.12 21.82 6.74
C PRO A 108 12.42 23.30 6.91
N ALA A 109 12.34 23.76 8.15
CA ALA A 109 12.63 25.13 8.49
C ALA A 109 13.43 25.25 9.79
N ARG A 110 14.15 26.37 9.94
CA ARG A 110 14.78 26.77 11.20
C ARG A 110 14.18 28.14 11.57
N GLY A 111 13.35 28.14 12.60
CA GLY A 111 12.48 29.27 12.87
C GLY A 111 11.54 29.53 11.68
N ARG A 112 11.58 30.72 11.12
CA ARG A 112 10.78 31.11 9.94
C ARG A 112 11.50 30.91 8.59
N THR A 113 12.76 30.46 8.62
CA THR A 113 13.57 30.32 7.40
C THR A 113 13.47 28.89 6.87
N ILE A 114 12.99 28.72 5.63
CA ILE A 114 12.93 27.44 4.94
C ILE A 114 14.34 26.98 4.60
N LEU A 115 14.66 25.72 4.92
CA LEU A 115 15.94 25.07 4.58
C LEU A 115 15.89 24.52 3.14
N GLY A 116 15.91 25.42 2.16
CA GLY A 116 15.74 25.09 0.74
C GLY A 116 16.69 24.04 0.20
N ARG A 117 17.92 23.92 0.74
CA ARG A 117 18.87 22.88 0.33
C ARG A 117 18.38 21.48 0.70
N ILE A 118 17.77 21.32 1.88
CA ILE A 118 17.20 20.05 2.33
C ILE A 118 15.95 19.71 1.50
N ALA A 119 15.06 20.69 1.30
CA ALA A 119 13.89 20.51 0.45
C ALA A 119 14.28 20.09 -0.98
N ARG A 120 15.27 20.79 -1.57
CA ARG A 120 15.79 20.44 -2.89
C ARG A 120 16.38 19.03 -2.92
N HIS A 121 17.23 18.67 -1.97
CA HIS A 121 17.80 17.31 -1.86
C HIS A 121 16.71 16.26 -1.81
N THR A 122 15.70 16.46 -0.98
CA THR A 122 14.57 15.56 -0.83
C THR A 122 13.80 15.36 -2.14
N LEU A 123 13.45 16.46 -2.82
CA LEU A 123 12.59 16.38 -4.01
C LEU A 123 13.35 15.97 -5.27
N ILE A 124 14.63 16.35 -5.41
CA ILE A 124 15.40 16.13 -6.64
C ILE A 124 16.24 14.85 -6.57
N ASN A 125 16.72 14.46 -5.38
CA ASN A 125 17.64 13.33 -5.27
C ASN A 125 16.98 12.11 -4.61
N VAL A 126 16.18 12.32 -3.55
CA VAL A 126 15.61 11.23 -2.75
C VAL A 126 14.29 10.73 -3.31
N LEU A 127 13.36 11.64 -3.63
CA LEU A 127 12.04 11.26 -4.16
C LEU A 127 12.14 10.42 -5.44
N PRO A 128 13.00 10.71 -6.42
CA PRO A 128 13.17 9.86 -7.60
C PRO A 128 13.56 8.41 -7.26
N GLN A 129 14.42 8.21 -6.28
CA GLN A 129 14.82 6.87 -5.83
C GLN A 129 13.65 6.12 -5.22
N ILE A 130 12.86 6.79 -4.36
CA ILE A 130 11.64 6.18 -3.78
C ILE A 130 10.67 5.78 -4.89
N VAL A 131 10.41 6.66 -5.85
CA VAL A 131 9.50 6.43 -6.98
C VAL A 131 9.96 5.25 -7.82
N GLU A 132 11.24 5.19 -8.17
CA GLU A 132 11.80 4.10 -8.96
C GLU A 132 11.67 2.75 -8.26
N HIS A 133 11.95 2.68 -6.96
CA HIS A 133 11.89 1.44 -6.20
C HIS A 133 10.45 1.03 -5.82
N ALA A 134 9.53 1.98 -5.73
CA ALA A 134 8.15 1.71 -5.30
C ALA A 134 7.13 1.60 -6.44
N LEU A 135 7.37 2.26 -7.59
CA LEU A 135 6.37 2.35 -8.66
C LEU A 135 6.84 1.75 -10.01
N CYS A 136 8.07 1.20 -10.10
CA CYS A 136 8.53 0.51 -11.30
C CYS A 136 8.57 -1.00 -11.07
N TYR A 137 7.89 -1.77 -11.92
CA TYR A 137 7.79 -3.23 -11.78
C TYR A 137 9.13 -3.94 -11.68
N ARG A 138 10.16 -3.47 -12.42
CA ARG A 138 11.51 -4.05 -12.39
C ARG A 138 12.16 -4.09 -11.00
N ASN A 139 11.73 -3.21 -10.09
CA ASN A 139 12.24 -3.11 -8.71
C ASN A 139 11.27 -3.70 -7.67
N ILE A 140 10.12 -4.18 -8.12
CA ILE A 140 9.10 -4.82 -7.27
C ILE A 140 9.40 -6.32 -7.17
N ASN A 141 9.19 -6.88 -5.97
CA ASN A 141 9.16 -8.32 -5.83
C ASN A 141 7.89 -8.89 -6.48
N GLY A 142 8.01 -9.36 -7.73
CA GLY A 142 6.88 -9.84 -8.53
C GLY A 142 6.13 -10.99 -7.86
N SER A 143 6.85 -11.94 -7.25
CA SER A 143 6.23 -13.09 -6.56
C SER A 143 5.40 -12.65 -5.35
N GLN A 144 5.89 -11.71 -4.54
CA GLN A 144 5.12 -11.16 -3.42
C GLN A 144 3.91 -10.36 -3.89
N LEU A 145 4.05 -9.61 -4.98
CA LEU A 145 2.93 -8.89 -5.58
C LEU A 145 1.85 -9.84 -6.08
N GLU A 146 2.23 -10.91 -6.80
CA GLU A 146 1.30 -11.93 -7.28
C GLU A 146 0.56 -12.61 -6.14
N GLN A 147 1.28 -13.00 -5.08
CA GLN A 147 0.68 -13.57 -3.86
C GLN A 147 -0.30 -12.60 -3.20
N HIS A 148 0.01 -11.31 -3.17
CA HIS A 148 -0.87 -10.28 -2.62
C HIS A 148 -2.15 -10.11 -3.45
N VAL A 149 -2.02 -10.14 -4.77
CA VAL A 149 -3.16 -10.09 -5.70
C VAL A 149 -4.02 -11.35 -5.54
N GLU A 150 -3.42 -12.53 -5.48
CA GLU A 150 -4.12 -13.79 -5.28
C GLU A 150 -4.87 -13.81 -3.95
N LEU A 151 -4.24 -13.33 -2.87
CA LEU A 151 -4.87 -13.22 -1.55
C LEU A 151 -6.13 -12.34 -1.60
N MET A 152 -6.09 -11.21 -2.30
CA MET A 152 -7.25 -10.35 -2.46
C MET A 152 -8.37 -11.03 -3.25
N ILE A 153 -8.02 -11.79 -4.31
CA ILE A 153 -9.00 -12.57 -5.10
C ILE A 153 -9.63 -13.64 -4.22
N ASP A 154 -8.83 -14.40 -3.48
CA ASP A 154 -9.30 -15.43 -2.56
C ASP A 154 -10.25 -14.86 -1.49
N GLN A 155 -9.90 -13.73 -0.89
CA GLN A 155 -10.75 -13.05 0.09
C GLN A 155 -12.09 -12.60 -0.49
N GLU A 156 -12.09 -12.07 -1.71
CA GLU A 156 -13.31 -11.64 -2.37
C GLU A 156 -14.19 -12.84 -2.73
N GLU A 157 -13.60 -13.92 -3.21
CA GLU A 157 -14.34 -15.16 -3.49
C GLU A 157 -14.96 -15.76 -2.21
N ILE A 158 -14.24 -15.73 -1.09
CA ILE A 158 -14.81 -16.14 0.22
C ILE A 158 -16.01 -15.27 0.57
N ARG A 159 -15.91 -13.93 0.46
CA ARG A 159 -17.04 -13.02 0.74
C ARG A 159 -18.27 -13.35 -0.12
N GLN A 160 -18.05 -13.61 -1.41
CA GLN A 160 -19.14 -13.99 -2.32
C GLN A 160 -19.74 -15.36 -1.96
N GLN A 161 -18.92 -16.32 -1.53
CA GLN A 161 -19.42 -17.62 -1.05
C GLN A 161 -20.22 -17.49 0.25
N LEU A 162 -19.85 -16.55 1.16
CA LEU A 162 -20.64 -16.29 2.37
C LEU A 162 -22.05 -15.84 2.00
N VAL A 163 -22.18 -14.84 1.11
CA VAL A 163 -23.49 -14.35 0.66
C VAL A 163 -24.33 -15.46 0.03
N LYS A 164 -23.74 -16.26 -0.87
CA LYS A 164 -24.45 -17.35 -1.55
C LYS A 164 -24.93 -18.46 -0.61
N ARG A 165 -24.29 -18.64 0.54
CA ARG A 165 -24.59 -19.68 1.54
C ARG A 165 -25.38 -19.15 2.73
N ASP A 166 -25.80 -17.89 2.70
CA ASP A 166 -26.48 -17.19 3.81
C ASP A 166 -25.66 -17.27 5.12
N LEU A 167 -24.34 -16.98 5.00
CA LEU A 167 -23.39 -16.99 6.09
C LEU A 167 -22.92 -15.55 6.39
N VAL A 168 -22.71 -15.24 7.65
CA VAL A 168 -22.31 -13.89 8.10
C VAL A 168 -20.80 -13.73 8.17
N ALA A 169 -20.08 -14.76 8.63
CA ALA A 169 -18.65 -14.69 8.83
C ALA A 169 -17.96 -16.05 8.60
N PHE A 170 -16.67 -16.01 8.31
CA PHE A 170 -15.81 -17.17 8.21
C PHE A 170 -14.48 -16.90 8.91
N VAL A 171 -14.08 -17.81 9.79
CA VAL A 171 -12.77 -17.80 10.46
C VAL A 171 -11.99 -19.03 10.03
N ALA A 172 -10.90 -18.83 9.32
CA ALA A 172 -10.05 -19.93 8.87
C ALA A 172 -9.31 -20.61 10.02
N ASN A 173 -9.15 -21.92 9.96
CA ASN A 173 -8.23 -22.65 10.84
C ASN A 173 -6.81 -22.12 10.67
N GLY A 174 -6.07 -21.97 11.75
CA GLY A 174 -4.75 -21.36 11.78
C GLY A 174 -4.76 -19.83 11.95
N ALA A 175 -5.93 -19.19 11.97
CA ALA A 175 -6.01 -17.74 12.20
C ALA A 175 -5.58 -17.38 13.63
N ILE A 176 -4.77 -16.32 13.76
CA ILE A 176 -4.42 -15.73 15.05
C ILE A 176 -5.40 -14.59 15.33
N LEU A 177 -6.36 -14.85 16.24
CA LEU A 177 -7.41 -13.88 16.55
C LEU A 177 -6.97 -12.77 17.53
N PRO A 178 -6.15 -13.05 18.58
CA PRO A 178 -5.73 -12.00 19.49
C PRO A 178 -4.72 -11.07 18.83
N ARG A 179 -4.90 -9.76 19.06
CA ARG A 179 -3.95 -8.74 18.63
C ARG A 179 -2.75 -8.67 19.58
N LYS A 180 -1.61 -8.24 19.05
CA LYS A 180 -0.35 -8.05 19.79
C LYS A 180 -0.51 -7.07 20.96
N SER A 181 -1.30 -6.02 20.78
CA SER A 181 -1.63 -5.03 21.83
C SER A 181 -2.88 -4.23 21.44
N GLY A 182 -3.39 -3.42 22.38
CA GLY A 182 -4.55 -2.55 22.13
C GLY A 182 -4.33 -1.49 21.03
N VAL A 183 -3.07 -1.12 20.76
CA VAL A 183 -2.68 -0.12 19.76
C VAL A 183 -2.09 -0.73 18.48
N SER A 184 -2.09 -2.04 18.36
CA SER A 184 -1.53 -2.76 17.20
C SER A 184 -2.57 -3.71 16.62
N ASP A 185 -2.73 -3.69 15.31
CA ASP A 185 -3.56 -4.63 14.53
C ASP A 185 -2.81 -5.92 14.18
N LEU A 186 -1.50 -5.98 14.45
CA LEU A 186 -0.69 -7.18 14.22
C LEU A 186 -1.13 -8.34 15.12
N PRO A 187 -1.04 -9.59 14.65
CA PRO A 187 -1.36 -10.75 15.46
C PRO A 187 -0.42 -10.89 16.65
N MET A 188 -0.93 -11.43 17.76
CA MET A 188 -0.14 -11.73 18.93
C MET A 188 0.88 -12.83 18.63
N ASN A 189 2.14 -12.61 19.03
CA ASN A 189 3.17 -13.62 18.92
C ASN A 189 2.89 -14.81 19.86
N ASN A 190 3.16 -16.03 19.42
CA ASN A 190 2.98 -17.27 20.19
C ASN A 190 1.55 -17.49 20.71
N ALA A 191 0.55 -16.91 20.06
CA ALA A 191 -0.85 -17.16 20.37
C ALA A 191 -1.29 -18.53 19.86
N ILE A 192 -2.34 -19.07 20.50
CA ILE A 192 -2.97 -20.31 20.06
C ILE A 192 -3.73 -20.02 18.76
N GLU A 193 -3.45 -20.81 17.73
CA GLU A 193 -4.17 -20.75 16.46
C GLU A 193 -5.63 -21.18 16.62
N PHE A 194 -6.51 -20.48 15.94
CA PHE A 194 -7.91 -20.85 15.89
C PHE A 194 -8.09 -22.21 15.22
N LYS A 195 -8.91 -23.08 15.81
CA LYS A 195 -9.30 -24.37 15.27
C LYS A 195 -10.81 -24.54 15.38
N SER A 196 -11.45 -24.74 14.25
CA SER A 196 -12.90 -24.97 14.22
C SER A 196 -13.27 -26.29 14.92
N PRO A 197 -14.33 -26.29 15.78
CA PRO A 197 -14.94 -27.54 16.20
C PRO A 197 -15.49 -28.31 14.99
N LYS A 198 -15.29 -29.61 14.95
CA LYS A 198 -15.65 -30.46 13.77
C LYS A 198 -17.10 -30.29 13.32
N GLN A 199 -18.03 -30.11 14.24
CA GLN A 199 -19.47 -29.97 13.96
C GLN A 199 -19.83 -28.63 13.27
N TYR A 200 -18.95 -27.63 13.33
CA TYR A 200 -19.14 -26.30 12.72
C TYR A 200 -18.11 -26.02 11.62
N GLU A 201 -17.26 -27.02 11.31
CA GLU A 201 -16.25 -26.86 10.29
C GLU A 201 -16.87 -26.87 8.91
N ILE A 202 -16.58 -25.88 8.13
CA ILE A 202 -16.90 -25.84 6.69
C ILE A 202 -15.64 -25.77 5.84
N VAL A 203 -15.81 -26.14 4.59
CA VAL A 203 -14.75 -26.12 3.58
C VAL A 203 -15.08 -25.10 2.51
N MET A 204 -14.18 -24.16 2.30
CA MET A 204 -14.19 -23.21 1.18
C MET A 204 -13.19 -23.67 0.13
N LYS A 205 -13.69 -23.96 -1.08
CA LYS A 205 -12.87 -24.26 -2.26
C LYS A 205 -12.78 -22.98 -3.09
N LEU A 206 -11.58 -22.58 -3.43
CA LEU A 206 -11.30 -21.34 -4.14
C LEU A 206 -10.84 -21.63 -5.58
N SER A 207 -11.06 -20.67 -6.47
CA SER A 207 -10.65 -20.77 -7.88
C SER A 207 -9.14 -20.84 -8.06
N SER A 208 -8.37 -20.35 -7.09
CA SER A 208 -6.92 -20.53 -6.99
C SER A 208 -6.48 -22.00 -6.75
N GLY A 209 -7.43 -22.90 -6.52
CA GLY A 209 -7.16 -24.29 -6.14
C GLY A 209 -6.95 -24.50 -4.63
N LYS A 210 -6.92 -23.43 -3.84
CA LYS A 210 -6.79 -23.51 -2.39
C LYS A 210 -8.08 -24.07 -1.76
N VAL A 211 -7.89 -24.89 -0.71
CA VAL A 211 -8.96 -25.42 0.11
C VAL A 211 -8.75 -24.94 1.54
N ILE A 212 -9.66 -24.08 2.00
CA ILE A 212 -9.58 -23.48 3.33
C ILE A 212 -10.67 -24.04 4.21
N LYS A 213 -10.30 -24.51 5.39
CA LYS A 213 -11.22 -25.00 6.41
C LYS A 213 -11.36 -23.97 7.53
N GLY A 214 -12.54 -23.86 8.09
CA GLY A 214 -12.79 -22.90 9.17
C GLY A 214 -14.18 -23.04 9.76
N LYS A 215 -14.52 -22.12 10.65
CA LYS A 215 -15.82 -22.00 11.29
C LYS A 215 -16.64 -20.89 10.66
N ILE A 216 -17.93 -21.12 10.56
CA ILE A 216 -18.95 -20.11 10.25
C ILE A 216 -19.58 -19.54 11.51
N GLY A 217 -19.99 -18.29 11.45
CA GLY A 217 -20.79 -17.59 12.44
C GLY A 217 -22.09 -17.09 11.85
#